data_bd2b86cc191fe1c6060c4e0a20b9ed8f
#
_entry.id   bd2b86cc191fe1c6060c4e0a20b9ed8f
#
_cell.length_a   1.000
_cell.length_b   1.000
_cell.length_c   1.000
_cell.angle_alpha   90.00
_cell.angle_beta   90.00
_cell.angle_gamma   90.00
#
_symmetry.space_group_name_H-M   'P 1'
#
loop_
_entity.id
_entity.type
_entity.pdbx_description
1 polymer ?
#
loop_
_entity_poly.entity_id
_entity_poly.type
_entity_poly.pdbx_seq_one_letter_code
_entity_poly.pdbx_strand_id
1 'polypeptide(L)'
;MKKIFALTITILALSGLLSAQTLNVQVGQVTYQFPAEQAGVMTYAAGSTVHIMDKVFALSDVNMMYVDGAEVVDNRVAVVYNGETASVSVAGNVAKYLTISVTGAHVNIAQSDDVAEEITYTLSGNSTDGEFYMSGSYKATLELNGLTLT
;
A
#
# COMPACT_ATOMS: atom_id res chain seq x y z
N MET A 1 15.93 22.00 -23.80
CA MET A 1 15.55 20.61 -24.09
C MET A 1 15.48 19.85 -22.76
N LYS A 2 14.28 19.56 -22.29
CA LYS A 2 14.09 18.74 -21.08
C LYS A 2 14.27 17.28 -21.47
N LYS A 3 15.33 16.64 -20.98
CA LYS A 3 15.55 15.22 -21.18
C LYS A 3 14.55 14.46 -20.33
N ILE A 4 13.57 13.84 -20.96
CA ILE A 4 12.66 12.88 -20.34
C ILE A 4 13.48 11.59 -20.17
N PHE A 5 13.92 11.31 -18.95
CA PHE A 5 14.43 10.00 -18.60
C PHE A 5 13.22 9.09 -18.34
N ALA A 6 12.80 8.35 -19.35
CA ALA A 6 11.91 7.22 -19.15
C ALA A 6 12.78 6.06 -18.67
N LEU A 7 12.79 5.81 -17.36
CA LEU A 7 13.34 4.57 -16.82
C LEU A 7 12.29 3.48 -16.99
N THR A 8 12.36 2.75 -18.07
CA THR A 8 11.54 1.56 -18.30
C THR A 8 12.15 0.41 -17.53
N ILE A 9 11.62 0.08 -16.37
CA ILE A 9 11.94 -1.18 -15.68
C ILE A 9 11.11 -2.26 -16.38
N THR A 10 11.75 -2.94 -17.34
CA THR A 10 11.16 -4.14 -17.95
C THR A 10 11.35 -5.28 -16.96
N ILE A 11 10.29 -5.64 -16.23
CA ILE A 11 10.29 -6.88 -15.45
C ILE A 11 10.22 -8.03 -16.46
N LEU A 12 11.37 -8.65 -16.72
CA LEU A 12 11.44 -9.82 -17.59
C LEU A 12 10.79 -10.99 -16.85
N ALA A 13 9.60 -11.38 -17.27
CA ALA A 13 8.98 -12.63 -16.84
C ALA A 13 9.85 -13.78 -17.37
N LEU A 14 10.77 -14.30 -16.55
CA LEU A 14 11.40 -15.59 -16.80
C LEU A 14 10.31 -16.65 -16.56
N SER A 15 9.87 -17.29 -17.62
CA SER A 15 9.02 -18.48 -17.62
C SER A 15 9.74 -19.64 -16.93
N GLY A 16 9.47 -19.79 -15.63
CA GLY A 16 10.02 -20.91 -14.85
C GLY A 16 9.60 -20.77 -13.39
N LEU A 17 8.46 -21.41 -13.01
CA LEU A 17 7.84 -21.36 -11.70
C LEU A 17 7.33 -19.95 -11.36
N LEU A 18 6.05 -19.71 -11.63
CA LEU A 18 5.30 -18.50 -11.26
C LEU A 18 5.22 -18.37 -9.72
N SER A 19 6.25 -17.89 -9.09
CA SER A 19 6.05 -17.25 -7.79
C SER A 19 5.52 -15.84 -8.10
N ALA A 20 4.37 -15.50 -7.52
CA ALA A 20 3.81 -14.17 -7.61
C ALA A 20 4.90 -13.16 -7.23
N GLN A 21 5.17 -12.19 -8.09
CA GLN A 21 6.09 -11.10 -7.79
C GLN A 21 5.26 -9.88 -7.44
N THR A 22 5.65 -9.23 -6.36
CA THR A 22 4.98 -8.02 -5.86
C THR A 22 5.96 -6.86 -5.85
N LEU A 23 5.57 -5.78 -6.53
CA LEU A 23 6.24 -4.50 -6.39
C LEU A 23 5.73 -3.80 -5.14
N ASN A 24 6.61 -3.53 -4.22
CA ASN A 24 6.34 -2.81 -2.97
C ASN A 24 6.84 -1.37 -3.09
N VAL A 25 6.00 -0.42 -2.70
CA VAL A 25 6.33 1.01 -2.61
C VAL A 25 6.11 1.46 -1.18
N GLN A 26 7.17 1.82 -0.49
CA GLN A 26 7.12 2.25 0.89
C GLN A 26 7.11 3.77 1.01
N VAL A 27 6.12 4.30 1.72
CA VAL A 27 5.97 5.71 2.08
C VAL A 27 5.78 5.79 3.60
N GLY A 28 6.79 6.21 4.31
CA GLY A 28 6.80 6.17 5.78
C GLY A 28 6.61 4.75 6.30
N GLN A 29 5.56 4.53 7.07
CA GLN A 29 5.19 3.22 7.63
C GLN A 29 4.11 2.47 6.79
N VAL A 30 3.79 2.99 5.61
CA VAL A 30 2.81 2.39 4.69
C VAL A 30 3.53 1.76 3.51
N THR A 31 3.24 0.49 3.24
CA THR A 31 3.73 -0.24 2.07
C THR A 31 2.57 -0.54 1.13
N TYR A 32 2.61 0.02 -0.06
CA TYR A 32 1.66 -0.26 -1.14
C TYR A 32 2.19 -1.43 -1.97
N GLN A 33 1.35 -2.45 -2.17
CA GLN A 33 1.73 -3.72 -2.78
C GLN A 33 0.99 -3.91 -4.09
N PHE A 34 1.74 -3.94 -5.19
CA PHE A 34 1.20 -4.09 -6.53
C PHE A 34 1.65 -5.43 -7.11
N PRO A 35 0.72 -6.35 -7.49
CA PRO A 35 1.12 -7.52 -8.24
C PRO A 35 1.91 -7.09 -9.50
N ALA A 36 3.09 -7.65 -9.71
CA ALA A 36 3.97 -7.21 -10.80
C ALA A 36 3.31 -7.30 -12.18
N GLU A 37 2.44 -8.28 -12.36
CA GLU A 37 1.65 -8.44 -13.59
C GLU A 37 0.68 -7.26 -13.83
N GLN A 38 0.17 -6.63 -12.75
CA GLN A 38 -0.79 -5.53 -12.79
C GLN A 38 -0.12 -4.16 -12.66
N ALA A 39 1.09 -4.09 -12.10
CA ALA A 39 1.82 -2.84 -11.93
C ALA A 39 2.09 -2.15 -13.28
N GLY A 40 2.20 -2.94 -14.35
CA GLY A 40 2.32 -2.43 -15.70
C GLY A 40 3.55 -1.54 -15.90
N VAL A 41 3.35 -0.44 -16.62
CA VAL A 41 4.41 0.54 -16.88
C VAL A 41 4.31 1.65 -15.82
N MET A 42 5.37 1.80 -15.02
CA MET A 42 5.50 2.96 -14.16
C MET A 42 5.81 4.20 -15.02
N THR A 43 5.04 5.26 -14.83
CA THR A 43 5.26 6.51 -15.54
C THR A 43 5.72 7.61 -14.59
N TYR A 44 6.71 8.39 -15.02
CA TYR A 44 7.21 9.55 -14.29
C TYR A 44 6.63 10.81 -14.92
N ALA A 45 5.97 11.64 -14.10
CA ALA A 45 5.43 12.90 -14.55
C ALA A 45 6.19 14.07 -13.92
N ALA A 46 6.62 15.01 -14.78
CA ALA A 46 7.32 16.24 -14.39
C ALA A 46 8.58 16.05 -13.50
N GLY A 47 9.14 14.81 -13.43
CA GLY A 47 10.32 14.50 -12.61
C GLY A 47 10.08 14.48 -11.10
N SER A 48 8.83 14.55 -10.62
CA SER A 48 8.51 14.63 -9.20
C SER A 48 7.48 13.61 -8.72
N THR A 49 6.80 12.92 -9.63
CA THR A 49 5.80 11.90 -9.30
C THR A 49 6.03 10.61 -10.06
N VAL A 50 5.68 9.49 -9.45
CA VAL A 50 5.58 8.19 -10.10
C VAL A 50 4.14 7.70 -10.02
N HIS A 51 3.64 7.19 -11.14
CA HIS A 51 2.31 6.61 -11.26
C HIS A 51 2.45 5.09 -11.41
N ILE A 52 1.76 4.35 -10.57
CA ILE A 52 1.70 2.89 -10.61
C ILE A 52 0.24 2.49 -10.53
N MET A 53 -0.26 1.81 -11.56
CA MET A 53 -1.71 1.64 -11.74
C MET A 53 -2.38 3.03 -11.69
N ASP A 54 -3.37 3.21 -10.83
CA ASP A 54 -4.08 4.48 -10.65
C ASP A 54 -3.60 5.28 -9.42
N LYS A 55 -2.53 4.83 -8.74
CA LYS A 55 -1.96 5.53 -7.58
C LYS A 55 -0.79 6.41 -8.01
N VAL A 56 -0.81 7.64 -7.51
CA VAL A 56 0.26 8.61 -7.72
C VAL A 56 1.06 8.77 -6.43
N PHE A 57 2.38 8.70 -6.54
CA PHE A 57 3.30 8.92 -5.42
C PHE A 57 4.19 10.13 -5.73
N ALA A 58 4.35 11.02 -4.76
CA ALA A 58 5.43 12.00 -4.81
C ALA A 58 6.76 11.28 -4.56
N LEU A 59 7.74 11.46 -5.44
CA LEU A 59 9.05 10.81 -5.29
C LEU A 59 9.77 11.22 -4.01
N SER A 60 9.49 12.43 -3.49
CA SER A 60 10.02 12.89 -2.21
C SER A 60 9.55 12.06 -1.02
N ASP A 61 8.40 11.43 -1.13
CA ASP A 61 7.75 10.70 -0.03
C ASP A 61 8.07 9.20 -0.08
N VAL A 62 8.57 8.70 -1.22
CA VAL A 62 8.94 7.30 -1.40
C VAL A 62 10.28 7.01 -0.72
N ASN A 63 10.23 6.20 0.32
CA ASN A 63 11.43 5.77 1.05
C ASN A 63 12.15 4.64 0.32
N MET A 64 11.39 3.68 -0.22
CA MET A 64 11.94 2.49 -0.85
C MET A 64 10.96 1.91 -1.87
N MET A 65 11.52 1.31 -2.93
CA MET A 65 10.81 0.45 -3.87
C MET A 65 11.58 -0.85 -4.02
N TYR A 66 10.90 -1.99 -3.89
CA TYR A 66 11.52 -3.30 -4.02
C TYR A 66 10.51 -4.34 -4.54
N VAL A 67 11.04 -5.44 -5.06
CA VAL A 67 10.23 -6.57 -5.53
C VAL A 67 10.52 -7.79 -4.66
N ASP A 68 9.47 -8.48 -4.25
CA ASP A 68 9.55 -9.73 -3.51
C ASP A 68 8.56 -10.78 -4.04
N GLY A 69 8.48 -11.92 -3.37
CA GLY A 69 7.56 -13.02 -3.71
C GLY A 69 6.30 -13.04 -2.84
N ALA A 70 5.94 -11.92 -2.20
CA ALA A 70 4.72 -11.87 -1.39
C ALA A 70 3.47 -11.96 -2.28
N GLU A 71 2.46 -12.65 -1.79
CA GLU A 71 1.15 -12.69 -2.44
C GLU A 71 0.31 -11.49 -2.01
N VAL A 72 -0.26 -10.77 -2.98
CA VAL A 72 -1.19 -9.67 -2.72
C VAL A 72 -2.61 -10.18 -2.84
N VAL A 73 -3.40 -9.98 -1.80
CA VAL A 73 -4.83 -10.24 -1.82
C VAL A 73 -5.55 -8.93 -2.07
N ASP A 74 -6.34 -8.89 -3.15
CA ASP A 74 -7.11 -7.70 -3.53
C ASP A 74 -8.07 -7.23 -2.43
N ASN A 75 -8.39 -5.95 -2.43
CA ASN A 75 -9.31 -5.29 -1.49
C ASN A 75 -8.90 -5.44 -0.02
N ARG A 76 -7.59 -5.59 0.27
CA ARG A 76 -7.10 -5.82 1.63
C ARG A 76 -6.13 -4.74 2.08
N VAL A 77 -6.30 -4.37 3.35
CA VAL A 77 -5.38 -3.53 4.11
C VAL A 77 -5.03 -4.29 5.38
N ALA A 78 -3.74 -4.46 5.64
CA ALA A 78 -3.27 -5.08 6.89
C ALA A 78 -2.58 -4.02 7.76
N VAL A 79 -2.96 -3.96 9.02
CA VAL A 79 -2.35 -3.11 10.05
C VAL A 79 -1.73 -4.00 11.11
N VAL A 80 -0.43 -3.83 11.34
CA VAL A 80 0.32 -4.60 12.33
C VAL A 80 0.87 -3.64 13.38
N TYR A 81 0.45 -3.81 14.62
CA TYR A 81 0.95 -3.07 15.77
C TYR A 81 2.16 -3.76 16.39
N ASN A 82 3.19 -2.99 16.68
CA ASN A 82 4.41 -3.48 17.32
C ASN A 82 4.89 -2.48 18.39
N GLY A 83 4.28 -2.58 19.56
CA GLY A 83 4.57 -1.68 20.67
C GLY A 83 4.16 -0.24 20.37
N GLU A 84 5.13 0.64 20.27
CA GLU A 84 4.92 2.08 20.02
C GLU A 84 4.78 2.44 18.53
N THR A 85 4.79 1.45 17.65
CA THR A 85 4.72 1.66 16.20
C THR A 85 3.64 0.80 15.56
N ALA A 86 3.17 1.24 14.40
CA ALA A 86 2.33 0.42 13.52
C ALA A 86 2.87 0.48 12.08
N SER A 87 2.63 -0.58 11.34
CA SER A 87 2.87 -0.64 9.90
C SER A 87 1.59 -0.99 9.16
N VAL A 88 1.44 -0.46 7.96
CA VAL A 88 0.24 -0.69 7.13
C VAL A 88 0.68 -1.23 5.78
N SER A 89 0.08 -2.34 5.34
CA SER A 89 0.22 -2.87 3.98
C SER A 89 -1.09 -2.71 3.24
N VAL A 90 -1.03 -2.22 2.00
CA VAL A 90 -2.20 -1.86 1.20
C VAL A 90 -2.14 -2.57 -0.14
N ALA A 91 -3.20 -3.31 -0.50
CA ALA A 91 -3.33 -3.86 -1.84
C ALA A 91 -3.44 -2.75 -2.90
N GLY A 92 -2.69 -2.89 -4.00
CA GLY A 92 -2.56 -1.86 -5.01
C GLY A 92 -3.88 -1.45 -5.68
N ASN A 93 -4.80 -2.41 -5.83
CA ASN A 93 -6.11 -2.16 -6.44
C ASN A 93 -6.98 -1.17 -5.66
N VAL A 94 -6.81 -1.04 -4.34
CA VAL A 94 -7.54 -0.09 -3.50
C VAL A 94 -6.72 1.13 -3.07
N ALA A 95 -5.42 1.15 -3.38
CA ALA A 95 -4.50 2.19 -2.94
C ALA A 95 -4.94 3.60 -3.32
N LYS A 96 -5.53 3.80 -4.51
CA LYS A 96 -6.02 5.10 -4.99
C LYS A 96 -7.14 5.70 -4.15
N TYR A 97 -7.93 4.84 -3.49
CA TYR A 97 -9.08 5.25 -2.70
C TYR A 97 -8.75 5.60 -1.25
N LEU A 98 -7.51 5.36 -0.83
CA LEU A 98 -7.13 5.46 0.57
C LEU A 98 -6.13 6.60 0.79
N THR A 99 -6.42 7.41 1.79
CA THR A 99 -5.47 8.34 2.40
C THR A 99 -5.13 7.80 3.78
N ILE A 100 -3.86 7.49 3.98
CA ILE A 100 -3.38 6.81 5.19
C ILE A 100 -2.31 7.67 5.85
N SER A 101 -2.44 7.89 7.15
CA SER A 101 -1.39 8.46 7.98
C SER A 101 -1.11 7.55 9.17
N VAL A 102 0.17 7.37 9.46
CA VAL A 102 0.64 6.59 10.61
C VAL A 102 1.62 7.43 11.40
N THR A 103 1.36 7.60 12.68
CA THR A 103 2.24 8.32 13.60
C THR A 103 2.43 7.48 14.86
N GLY A 104 3.62 6.89 15.02
CA GLY A 104 3.83 5.89 16.06
C GLY A 104 2.90 4.69 15.86
N ALA A 105 2.07 4.39 16.85
CA ALA A 105 1.05 3.34 16.78
C ALA A 105 -0.37 3.87 16.45
N HIS A 106 -0.50 5.14 16.07
CA HIS A 106 -1.78 5.73 15.69
C HIS A 106 -1.96 5.64 14.18
N VAL A 107 -2.96 4.90 13.75
CA VAL A 107 -3.29 4.66 12.34
C VAL A 107 -4.60 5.33 11.99
N ASN A 108 -4.57 6.21 11.00
CA ASN A 108 -5.76 6.89 10.48
C ASN A 108 -5.91 6.57 8.99
N ILE A 109 -7.07 6.06 8.59
CA ILE A 109 -7.40 5.70 7.22
C ILE A 109 -8.69 6.39 6.81
N ALA A 110 -8.63 7.19 5.75
CA ALA A 110 -9.80 7.79 5.12
C ALA A 110 -10.05 7.14 3.75
N GLN A 111 -11.25 6.61 3.56
CA GLN A 111 -11.73 6.15 2.25
C GLN A 111 -12.32 7.32 1.47
N SER A 112 -12.03 7.39 0.17
CA SER A 112 -12.71 8.33 -0.71
C SER A 112 -14.14 7.86 -1.02
N ASP A 113 -14.99 8.78 -1.44
CA ASP A 113 -16.38 8.48 -1.82
C ASP A 113 -16.50 7.65 -3.12
N ASP A 114 -15.39 7.52 -3.87
CA ASP A 114 -15.33 6.73 -5.10
C ASP A 114 -15.11 5.22 -4.87
N VAL A 115 -14.98 4.79 -3.61
CA VAL A 115 -14.89 3.36 -3.27
C VAL A 115 -16.16 2.66 -3.71
N ALA A 116 -16.01 1.63 -4.56
CA ALA A 116 -17.13 0.86 -5.11
C ALA A 116 -17.12 -0.62 -4.68
N GLU A 117 -16.10 -1.03 -3.94
CA GLU A 117 -15.93 -2.41 -3.46
C GLU A 117 -15.61 -2.42 -1.96
N GLU A 118 -16.04 -3.48 -1.29
CA GLU A 118 -15.76 -3.67 0.12
C GLU A 118 -14.27 -3.88 0.36
N ILE A 119 -13.69 -3.12 1.30
CA ILE A 119 -12.32 -3.26 1.72
C ILE A 119 -12.27 -3.98 3.07
N THR A 120 -11.45 -5.01 3.16
CA THR A 120 -11.19 -5.74 4.41
C THR A 120 -9.94 -5.19 5.08
N TYR A 121 -10.09 -4.76 6.32
CA TYR A 121 -9.01 -4.29 7.19
C TYR A 121 -8.69 -5.36 8.22
N THR A 122 -7.50 -5.95 8.15
CA THR A 122 -7.02 -6.93 9.12
C THR A 122 -6.12 -6.24 10.13
N LEU A 123 -6.50 -6.26 11.40
CA LEU A 123 -5.75 -5.65 12.49
C LEU A 123 -5.12 -6.72 13.35
N SER A 124 -3.82 -6.62 13.62
CA SER A 124 -3.06 -7.60 14.41
C SER A 124 -1.96 -6.96 15.24
N GLY A 125 -1.35 -7.76 16.12
CA GLY A 125 -0.25 -7.32 16.97
C GLY A 125 -0.70 -6.66 18.26
N ASN A 126 0.22 -5.96 18.91
CA ASN A 126 -0.04 -5.37 20.23
C ASN A 126 0.53 -3.96 20.35
N SER A 127 -0.18 -3.10 21.08
CA SER A 127 0.26 -1.78 21.47
C SER A 127 -0.42 -1.33 22.75
N THR A 128 0.31 -0.60 23.59
CA THR A 128 -0.23 0.08 24.78
C THR A 128 -0.65 1.53 24.51
N ASP A 129 -0.38 2.03 23.30
CA ASP A 129 -0.73 3.38 22.85
C ASP A 129 -1.29 3.35 21.41
N GLY A 130 -1.83 2.18 21.00
CA GLY A 130 -2.34 1.99 19.65
C GLY A 130 -3.72 2.57 19.43
N GLU A 131 -3.91 3.22 18.29
CA GLU A 131 -5.19 3.73 17.84
C GLU A 131 -5.45 3.32 16.39
N PHE A 132 -6.67 2.92 16.11
CA PHE A 132 -7.16 2.73 14.75
C PHE A 132 -8.39 3.60 14.51
N TYR A 133 -8.26 4.56 13.62
CA TYR A 133 -9.35 5.39 13.16
C TYR A 133 -9.61 5.17 11.67
N MET A 134 -10.85 4.96 11.30
CA MET A 134 -11.27 4.81 9.92
C MET A 134 -12.49 5.68 9.64
N SER A 135 -12.48 6.36 8.50
CA SER A 135 -13.62 7.11 7.98
C SER A 135 -13.91 6.76 6.52
N GLY A 136 -15.15 6.84 6.13
CA GLY A 136 -15.60 6.57 4.76
C GLY A 136 -17.09 6.27 4.73
N SER A 137 -17.67 6.30 3.53
CA SER A 137 -19.11 6.08 3.32
C SER A 137 -19.43 4.67 2.81
N TYR A 138 -18.43 3.92 2.35
CA TYR A 138 -18.65 2.59 1.80
C TYR A 138 -18.45 1.49 2.85
N LYS A 139 -19.07 0.35 2.59
CA LYS A 139 -18.97 -0.85 3.42
C LYS A 139 -17.53 -1.32 3.60
N ALA A 140 -17.16 -1.63 4.84
CA ALA A 140 -15.85 -2.17 5.21
C ALA A 140 -16.00 -3.33 6.18
N THR A 141 -15.08 -4.28 6.09
CA THR A 141 -14.97 -5.38 7.07
C THR A 141 -13.72 -5.18 7.92
N LEU A 142 -13.86 -5.27 9.25
CA LEU A 142 -12.73 -5.34 10.17
C LEU A 142 -12.52 -6.77 10.65
N GLU A 143 -11.33 -7.30 10.41
CA GLU A 143 -10.87 -8.61 10.93
C GLU A 143 -9.87 -8.37 12.06
N LEU A 144 -10.18 -8.83 13.25
CA LEU A 144 -9.28 -8.76 14.40
C LEU A 144 -8.52 -10.08 14.50
N ASN A 145 -7.24 -10.06 14.17
CA ASN A 145 -6.37 -11.23 14.14
C ASN A 145 -5.30 -11.14 15.24
N GLY A 146 -5.68 -11.45 16.46
CA GLY A 146 -4.77 -11.38 17.61
C GLY A 146 -4.38 -9.95 17.99
N LEU A 147 -5.28 -8.99 17.80
CA LEU A 147 -5.06 -7.60 18.20
C LEU A 147 -5.22 -7.43 19.71
N THR A 148 -4.26 -6.73 20.32
CA THR A 148 -4.31 -6.26 21.70
C THR A 148 -3.95 -4.77 21.75
N LEU A 149 -4.90 -3.92 22.06
CA LEU A 149 -4.71 -2.50 22.34
C LEU A 149 -5.14 -2.25 23.79
N THR A 150 -4.26 -1.67 24.61
CA THR A 150 -4.51 -1.43 26.06
C THR A 150 -4.12 -0.02 26.46
#